data_7229b2ffe3c275b9f947e18482413569
#
_entry.id   7229b2ffe3c275b9f947e18482413569
#
_cell.length_a   1.000
_cell.length_b   1.000
_cell.length_c   1.000
_cell.angle_alpha   90.00
_cell.angle_beta   90.00
_cell.angle_gamma   90.00
#
_symmetry.space_group_name_H-M   'P 1'
#
loop_
_entity.id
_entity.type
_entity.pdbx_description
1 polymer ?
#
loop_
_entity_poly.entity_id
_entity_poly.type
_entity_poly.pdbx_seq_one_letter_code
_entity_poly.pdbx_strand_id
1 'polypeptide(L)'
;MKKVPQRMCAGCKEHRPKKELIRVVRDPSGAISLDLAGKKPGRGAYLCPNAGCLRLARKAKRLERSLECAIPDEVYGALEEEMRQSEA
;
A
#
# COMPACT_ATOMS: atom_id res chain seq x y z
N MET A 1 -15.27 21.37 12.62
CA MET A 1 -14.77 20.02 12.88
C MET A 1 -13.90 19.55 11.71
N LYS A 2 -12.73 19.07 12.03
CA LYS A 2 -11.84 18.56 11.01
C LYS A 2 -12.25 17.13 10.65
N LYS A 3 -12.53 16.89 9.38
CA LYS A 3 -12.77 15.54 8.90
C LYS A 3 -11.46 14.81 8.77
N VAL A 4 -11.38 13.61 9.33
CA VAL A 4 -10.21 12.75 9.14
C VAL A 4 -10.22 12.24 7.70
N PRO A 5 -9.13 12.44 6.95
CA PRO A 5 -9.06 11.91 5.59
C PRO A 5 -9.21 10.39 5.59
N GLN A 6 -10.10 9.90 4.74
CA GLN A 6 -10.28 8.46 4.58
C GLN A 6 -9.74 8.01 3.24
N ARG A 7 -9.19 6.81 3.21
CA ARG A 7 -8.65 6.19 2.00
C ARG A 7 -9.21 4.77 1.89
N MET A 8 -9.22 4.27 0.69
CA MET A 8 -9.71 2.93 0.42
C MET A 8 -8.54 1.94 0.37
N CYS A 9 -8.69 0.82 1.09
CA CYS A 9 -7.73 -0.28 0.98
C CYS A 9 -7.82 -0.90 -0.41
N ALA A 10 -6.68 -1.03 -1.09
CA ALA A 10 -6.63 -1.64 -2.42
C ALA A 10 -6.94 -3.13 -2.41
N GLY A 11 -6.86 -3.79 -1.25
CA GLY A 11 -7.20 -5.20 -1.12
C GLY A 11 -8.67 -5.43 -0.84
N CYS A 12 -9.14 -5.02 0.34
CA CYS A 12 -10.51 -5.31 0.77
C CYS A 12 -11.54 -4.25 0.36
N LYS A 13 -11.09 -3.13 -0.20
CA LYS A 13 -11.92 -2.00 -0.64
C LYS A 13 -12.67 -1.28 0.47
N GLU A 14 -12.34 -1.52 1.72
CA GLU A 14 -12.94 -0.78 2.82
C GLU A 14 -12.31 0.58 2.99
N HIS A 15 -13.13 1.56 3.36
CA HIS A 15 -12.64 2.91 3.67
C HIS A 15 -12.27 2.98 5.14
N ARG A 16 -11.07 3.51 5.42
CA ARG A 16 -10.55 3.66 6.76
C ARG A 16 -9.80 4.98 6.88
N PRO A 17 -9.65 5.53 8.10
CA PRO A 17 -8.81 6.69 8.29
C PRO A 17 -7.40 6.41 7.77
N LYS A 18 -6.82 7.39 7.10
CA LYS A 18 -5.48 7.29 6.50
C LYS A 18 -4.44 6.73 7.47
N LYS A 19 -4.50 7.14 8.73
CA LYS A 19 -3.54 6.71 9.75
C LYS A 19 -3.63 5.22 10.11
N GLU A 20 -4.74 4.58 9.77
CA GLU A 20 -4.93 3.15 10.02
C GLU A 20 -4.49 2.28 8.85
N LEU A 21 -4.02 2.90 7.78
CA LEU A 21 -3.59 2.21 6.57
C LEU A 21 -2.11 2.37 6.35
N ILE A 22 -1.51 1.41 5.64
CA ILE A 22 -0.13 1.51 5.17
C ILE A 22 -0.16 2.01 3.74
N ARG A 23 0.73 2.93 3.41
CA ARG A 23 0.86 3.45 2.05
C ARG A 23 1.95 2.71 1.30
N VAL A 24 1.63 2.24 0.10
CA VAL A 24 2.61 1.68 -0.84
C VAL A 24 2.92 2.78 -1.84
N VAL A 25 4.18 3.09 -2.04
CA VAL A 25 4.61 4.23 -2.86
C VAL A 25 5.49 3.77 -4.01
N ARG A 26 5.24 4.35 -5.18
CA ARG A 26 6.17 4.31 -6.29
C ARG A 26 6.83 5.68 -6.34
N ASP A 27 8.14 5.74 -6.04
CA ASP A 27 8.85 7.00 -6.04
C ASP A 27 9.18 7.47 -7.47
N PRO A 28 9.69 8.71 -7.64
CA PRO A 28 10.00 9.21 -8.98
C PRO A 28 11.02 8.38 -9.75
N SER A 29 11.84 7.58 -9.07
CA SER A 29 12.80 6.69 -9.75
C SER A 29 12.17 5.37 -10.19
N GLY A 30 10.93 5.11 -9.79
CA GLY A 30 10.23 3.89 -10.11
C GLY A 30 10.32 2.80 -9.05
N ALA A 31 11.03 3.03 -7.96
CA ALA A 31 11.14 2.06 -6.88
C ALA A 31 9.84 2.00 -6.07
N ILE A 32 9.45 0.79 -5.68
CA ILE A 32 8.23 0.57 -4.92
C ILE A 32 8.60 0.13 -3.51
N SER A 33 8.00 0.80 -2.52
CA SER A 33 8.30 0.53 -1.11
C SER A 33 7.12 0.90 -0.24
N LEU A 34 7.16 0.47 1.03
CA LEU A 34 6.19 0.93 2.02
C LEU A 34 6.60 2.28 2.56
N ASP A 35 5.61 3.14 2.77
CA ASP A 35 5.82 4.45 3.37
C ASP A 35 5.05 4.50 4.68
N LEU A 36 5.71 4.10 5.76
CA LEU A 36 5.09 4.03 7.07
C LEU A 36 4.88 5.41 7.70
N ALA A 37 5.69 6.38 7.29
CA ALA A 37 5.58 7.75 7.80
C ALA A 37 4.64 8.64 6.98
N GLY A 38 4.27 8.21 5.76
CA GLY A 38 3.40 8.99 4.89
C GLY A 38 4.06 10.19 4.24
N LYS A 39 5.40 10.22 4.19
CA LYS A 39 6.16 11.38 3.69
C LYS A 39 6.93 11.15 2.40
N LYS A 40 6.98 9.93 1.89
CA LYS A 40 7.73 9.66 0.67
C LYS A 40 7.03 10.27 -0.53
N PRO A 41 7.77 10.93 -1.44
CA PRO A 41 7.18 11.48 -2.65
C PRO A 41 6.82 10.37 -3.64
N GLY A 42 5.83 10.64 -4.48
CA GLY A 42 5.44 9.74 -5.55
C GLY A 42 3.99 9.32 -5.48
N ARG A 43 3.62 8.38 -6.35
CA ARG A 43 2.27 7.83 -6.36
C ARG A 43 2.09 6.84 -5.23
N GLY A 44 0.94 6.87 -4.61
CA GLY A 44 0.66 6.00 -3.49
C GLY A 44 -0.67 5.25 -3.59
N ALA A 45 -0.71 4.08 -2.98
CA ALA A 45 -1.92 3.31 -2.78
C ALA A 45 -1.95 2.88 -1.31
N TYR A 46 -3.14 2.64 -0.79
CA TYR A 46 -3.29 2.33 0.63
C TYR A 46 -3.75 0.89 0.82
N LEU A 47 -3.29 0.27 1.89
CA LEU A 47 -3.64 -1.09 2.27
C LEU A 47 -3.87 -1.15 3.78
N CYS A 48 -4.77 -2.03 4.22
CA CYS A 48 -4.82 -2.39 5.62
C CYS A 48 -3.46 -2.98 6.03
N PRO A 49 -3.03 -2.78 7.28
CA PRO A 49 -1.72 -3.29 7.72
C PRO A 49 -1.74 -4.80 7.96
N ASN A 50 -2.10 -5.58 6.94
CA ASN A 50 -2.06 -7.04 7.03
C ASN A 50 -1.73 -7.64 5.66
N ALA A 51 -1.06 -8.78 5.68
CA ALA A 51 -0.63 -9.45 4.46
C ALA A 51 -1.80 -9.95 3.62
N GLY A 52 -2.94 -10.24 4.23
CA GLY A 52 -4.13 -10.68 3.52
C GLY A 52 -4.63 -9.65 2.51
N CYS A 53 -4.66 -8.38 2.90
CA CYS A 53 -5.07 -7.31 1.99
C CYS A 53 -4.05 -7.11 0.86
N LEU A 54 -2.75 -7.26 1.17
CA LEU A 54 -1.71 -7.21 0.14
C LEU A 54 -1.91 -8.33 -0.89
N ARG A 55 -2.21 -9.54 -0.45
CA ARG A 55 -2.48 -10.67 -1.34
C ARG A 55 -3.70 -10.45 -2.21
N LEU A 56 -4.76 -9.87 -1.65
CA LEU A 56 -5.96 -9.53 -2.42
C LEU A 56 -5.66 -8.50 -3.49
N ALA A 57 -4.89 -7.47 -3.14
CA ALA A 57 -4.50 -6.43 -4.09
C ALA A 57 -3.64 -7.02 -5.21
N ARG A 58 -2.71 -7.92 -4.86
CA ARG A 58 -1.86 -8.61 -5.83
C ARG A 58 -2.67 -9.44 -6.80
N LYS A 59 -3.62 -10.23 -6.29
CA LYS A 59 -4.46 -11.10 -7.10
C LYS A 59 -5.28 -10.31 -8.12
N ALA A 60 -5.80 -9.16 -7.72
CA ALA A 60 -6.60 -8.29 -8.58
C ALA A 60 -5.79 -7.26 -9.34
N LYS A 61 -4.48 -7.25 -9.16
CA LYS A 61 -3.55 -6.28 -9.78
C LYS A 61 -3.93 -4.82 -9.52
N ARG A 62 -4.45 -4.56 -8.34
CA ARG A 62 -4.92 -3.21 -8.01
C ARG A 62 -3.79 -2.24 -7.70
N LEU A 63 -2.68 -2.72 -7.13
CA LEU A 63 -1.52 -1.88 -6.89
C LEU A 63 -0.91 -1.44 -8.23
N GLU A 64 -0.80 -2.35 -9.18
CA GLU A 64 -0.31 -2.02 -10.52
C GLU A 64 -1.15 -0.94 -11.17
N ARG A 65 -2.46 -1.02 -11.04
CA ARG A 65 -3.36 0.00 -11.58
C ARG A 65 -3.20 1.34 -10.86
N SER A 66 -3.14 1.31 -9.54
CA SER A 66 -3.02 2.54 -8.75
C SER A 66 -1.69 3.23 -8.95
N LEU A 67 -0.61 2.46 -9.05
CA LEU A 67 0.75 2.99 -9.21
C LEU A 67 1.15 3.14 -10.67
N GLU A 68 0.32 2.67 -11.59
CA GLU A 68 0.54 2.75 -13.05
C GLU A 68 1.85 2.11 -13.48
N CYS A 69 2.20 0.99 -12.89
CA CYS A 69 3.42 0.26 -13.24
C CYS A 69 3.27 -1.23 -12.93
N ALA A 70 4.11 -2.05 -13.56
CA ALA A 70 4.17 -3.47 -13.23
C ALA A 70 4.89 -3.65 -11.90
N ILE A 71 4.45 -4.62 -11.09
CA ILE A 71 5.08 -4.95 -9.82
C ILE A 71 5.51 -6.42 -9.87
N PRO A 72 6.83 -6.70 -9.93
CA PRO A 72 7.32 -8.07 -9.93
C PRO A 72 6.96 -8.82 -8.64
N ASP A 73 6.87 -10.14 -8.72
CA ASP A 73 6.56 -10.97 -7.56
C ASP A 73 7.57 -10.78 -6.41
N GLU A 74 8.84 -10.59 -6.73
CA GLU A 74 9.86 -10.36 -5.71
C GLU A 74 9.62 -9.07 -4.93
N VAL A 75 9.06 -8.04 -5.58
CA VAL A 75 8.70 -6.80 -4.92
C VAL A 75 7.51 -7.03 -3.98
N TYR A 76 6.52 -7.80 -4.42
CA TYR A 76 5.41 -8.17 -3.55
C TYR A 76 5.89 -8.95 -2.33
N GLY A 77 6.85 -9.86 -2.52
CA GLY A 77 7.43 -10.61 -1.42
C GLY A 77 8.12 -9.70 -0.41
N ALA A 78 8.87 -8.71 -0.89
CA ALA A 78 9.53 -7.74 -0.03
C ALA A 78 8.52 -6.89 0.74
N LEU A 79 7.45 -6.44 0.08
CA LEU A 79 6.38 -5.69 0.74
C LEU A 79 5.68 -6.51 1.83
N GLU A 80 5.41 -7.78 1.55
CA GLU A 80 4.78 -8.67 2.52
C GLU A 80 5.67 -8.85 3.75
N GLU A 81 6.97 -9.03 3.54
CA GLU A 81 7.93 -9.16 4.63
C GLU A 81 7.97 -7.91 5.50
N GLU A 82 8.00 -6.73 4.89
CA GLU A 82 7.97 -5.48 5.63
C GLU A 82 6.67 -5.32 6.43
N MET A 83 5.54 -5.73 5.86
CA MET A 83 4.26 -5.67 6.56
C MET A 83 4.24 -6.59 7.77
N ARG A 84 4.83 -7.79 7.67
CA ARG A 84 4.93 -8.72 8.79
C ARG A 84 5.77 -8.13 9.92
N GLN A 85 6.87 -7.48 9.57
CA GLN A 85 7.74 -6.85 10.56
C GLN A 85 7.02 -5.71 11.27
N SER A 86 6.18 -4.95 10.58
CA SER A 86 5.45 -3.85 11.19
C SER A 86 4.28 -4.31 12.05
N GLU A 87 3.79 -5.53 11.85
CA GLU A 87 2.73 -6.12 12.68
C GLU A 87 3.26 -6.69 14.01
N ALA A 88 4.54 -6.89 14.12
CA ALA A 88 5.16 -7.50 15.30
C ALA A 88 5.16 -6.57 16.53
#